data_08e590353dd34f81e5f31ed9e1c7b858
#
_entry.id   08e590353dd34f81e5f31ed9e1c7b858
#
_cell.length_a   1.000
_cell.length_b   1.000
_cell.length_c   1.000
_cell.angle_alpha   90.00
_cell.angle_beta   90.00
_cell.angle_gamma   90.00
#
_symmetry.space_group_name_H-M   'P 1'
#
loop_
_entity.id
_entity.type
_entity.pdbx_description
1 polymer ?
#
loop_
_entity_poly.entity_id
_entity_poly.type
_entity_poly.pdbx_seq_one_letter_code
_entity_poly.pdbx_strand_id
1 'polypeptide(L)'
;MRIIICVLGILCIFTSCCWREAKEVIATADSLDQAEHVIYDDTAALGRTIRSLDNPFGRVLMSNTLGKAYYYMGRNLEDYHQQVAGAARCYIEADRLQIDDPIYRGRVNSCMGYICAQNNNDSLALIFYKRASEDFKESGNEGRYAHSLLDKIEFNVKLHNYIVADSLLRIAQTYSLDSAYRARYYETQGLYFYEQQQYDSALVYFNQGLNYWQSEEDKCFSYLKIMQVSLDINDLAQAIPYAQCIIKQSNNPNYISNAYYCLMQDAKRKNNAELLSQYSHARTDALKLLRVNTNKYAEAAPKLMEYLQDPHPWRWVWITITGFIVLSLFLFVSILLYRKHTIVHLNNTTSRLQKTTTLLHEANEKIENLSTRVKKQEDMESLSKSSYYFNKSINAVRTEFPAPSNKWNDYKRLKKDIDPWLHNWLRALDQLNLADREKILCIYTLLYPHLSTAKLADYMNYDKDGIRVFKTRMVQKLGIKSSQLPLFLRKLLIKG
;
A
#
# COMPACT_ATOMS: atom_id res chain seq x y z
N MET A 1 -9.31 -34.85 21.11
CA MET A 1 -8.00 -34.20 20.98
C MET A 1 -7.13 -34.84 19.91
N ARG A 2 -6.80 -36.16 19.96
CA ARG A 2 -5.97 -36.84 18.94
C ARG A 2 -6.51 -36.73 17.51
N ILE A 3 -7.84 -36.88 17.28
CA ILE A 3 -8.45 -36.76 15.96
C ILE A 3 -8.33 -35.32 15.42
N ILE A 4 -8.51 -34.31 16.25
CA ILE A 4 -8.37 -32.91 15.86
C ILE A 4 -6.91 -32.59 15.48
N ILE A 5 -5.94 -33.12 16.23
CA ILE A 5 -4.51 -32.96 15.93
C ILE A 5 -4.15 -33.69 14.61
N CYS A 6 -4.72 -34.87 14.37
CA CYS A 6 -4.52 -35.58 13.12
C CYS A 6 -5.14 -34.84 11.93
N VAL A 7 -6.36 -34.30 12.07
CA VAL A 7 -7.02 -33.51 11.00
C VAL A 7 -6.26 -32.23 10.72
N LEU A 8 -5.82 -31.52 11.75
CA LEU A 8 -4.96 -30.31 11.61
C LEU A 8 -3.61 -30.68 10.98
N GLY A 9 -3.00 -31.80 11.37
CA GLY A 9 -1.77 -32.29 10.78
C GLY A 9 -1.91 -32.62 9.30
N ILE A 10 -2.99 -33.30 8.91
CA ILE A 10 -3.29 -33.61 7.50
C ILE A 10 -3.55 -32.34 6.70
N LEU A 11 -4.33 -31.39 7.23
CA LEU A 11 -4.55 -30.08 6.61
C LEU A 11 -3.22 -29.31 6.42
N CYS A 12 -2.33 -29.31 7.41
CA CYS A 12 -1.02 -28.68 7.31
C CYS A 12 -0.13 -29.34 6.25
N ILE A 13 -0.18 -30.66 6.09
CA ILE A 13 0.60 -31.38 5.08
C ILE A 13 0.06 -31.07 3.67
N PHE A 14 -1.24 -31.09 3.46
CA PHE A 14 -1.86 -30.78 2.16
C PHE A 14 -1.60 -29.31 1.77
N THR A 15 -1.78 -28.37 2.68
CA THR A 15 -1.50 -26.95 2.40
C THR A 15 -0.01 -26.72 2.10
N SER A 16 0.90 -27.38 2.80
CA SER A 16 2.34 -27.23 2.57
C SER A 16 2.78 -27.75 1.19
N CYS A 17 2.18 -28.83 0.71
CA CYS A 17 2.50 -29.40 -0.61
C CYS A 17 2.04 -28.48 -1.75
N CYS A 18 0.78 -28.01 -1.70
CA CYS A 18 0.24 -27.04 -2.67
C CYS A 18 1.01 -25.71 -2.66
N TRP A 19 1.44 -25.25 -1.49
CA TRP A 19 2.21 -24.00 -1.37
C TRP A 19 3.62 -24.13 -1.91
N ARG A 20 4.21 -25.31 -1.80
CA ARG A 20 5.51 -25.62 -2.41
C ARG A 20 5.43 -25.61 -3.94
N GLU A 21 4.45 -26.32 -4.51
CA GLU A 21 4.22 -26.31 -5.96
C GLU A 21 3.97 -24.90 -6.48
N ALA A 22 3.14 -24.11 -5.79
CA ALA A 22 2.88 -22.72 -6.14
C ALA A 22 4.15 -21.86 -6.17
N LYS A 23 5.03 -22.01 -5.18
CA LYS A 23 6.31 -21.29 -5.14
C LYS A 23 7.24 -21.72 -6.28
N GLU A 24 7.28 -23.02 -6.62
CA GLU A 24 8.10 -23.54 -7.73
C GLU A 24 7.62 -22.97 -9.07
N VAL A 25 6.31 -22.91 -9.31
CA VAL A 25 5.73 -22.30 -10.53
C VAL A 25 6.13 -20.82 -10.65
N ILE A 26 6.01 -20.06 -9.56
CA ILE A 26 6.36 -18.62 -9.57
C ILE A 26 7.88 -18.42 -9.70
N ALA A 27 8.70 -19.23 -9.05
CA ALA A 27 10.14 -19.16 -9.20
C ALA A 27 10.59 -19.44 -10.64
N THR A 28 9.93 -20.39 -11.33
CA THR A 28 10.17 -20.66 -12.74
C THR A 28 9.77 -19.48 -13.61
N ALA A 29 8.59 -18.89 -13.36
CA ALA A 29 8.12 -17.71 -14.07
C ALA A 29 9.05 -16.50 -13.87
N ASP A 30 9.49 -16.25 -12.63
CA ASP A 30 10.45 -15.21 -12.28
C ASP A 30 11.79 -15.41 -13.01
N SER A 31 12.27 -16.65 -13.08
CA SER A 31 13.54 -17.01 -13.75
C SER A 31 13.48 -16.75 -15.26
N LEU A 32 12.39 -17.14 -15.92
CA LEU A 32 12.20 -16.93 -17.37
C LEU A 32 12.09 -15.43 -17.69
N ASP A 33 11.34 -14.68 -16.89
CA ASP A 33 11.19 -13.24 -17.09
C ASP A 33 12.52 -12.49 -16.88
N GLN A 34 13.36 -12.93 -15.95
CA GLN A 34 14.65 -12.30 -15.66
C GLN A 34 15.75 -12.66 -16.64
N ALA A 35 15.84 -13.92 -17.04
CA ALA A 35 16.93 -14.42 -17.87
C ALA A 35 16.68 -14.22 -19.38
N GLU A 36 15.46 -14.43 -19.83
CA GLU A 36 15.12 -14.51 -21.25
C GLU A 36 14.12 -13.44 -21.69
N HIS A 37 13.59 -12.63 -20.76
CA HIS A 37 12.47 -11.72 -20.98
C HIS A 37 11.23 -12.40 -21.59
N VAL A 38 11.11 -13.71 -21.36
CA VAL A 38 10.01 -14.54 -21.85
C VAL A 38 8.92 -14.62 -20.77
N ILE A 39 7.68 -14.42 -21.21
CA ILE A 39 6.53 -14.54 -20.32
C ILE A 39 6.23 -16.03 -20.13
N TYR A 40 6.07 -16.44 -18.88
CA TYR A 40 5.66 -17.80 -18.53
C TYR A 40 4.28 -18.11 -19.10
N ASP A 41 4.18 -19.07 -20.02
CA ASP A 41 3.01 -19.34 -20.85
C ASP A 41 2.10 -20.48 -20.35
N ASP A 42 2.51 -21.24 -19.31
CA ASP A 42 1.67 -22.31 -18.74
C ASP A 42 0.50 -21.73 -17.92
N THR A 43 -0.56 -21.32 -18.64
CA THR A 43 -1.81 -20.85 -18.04
C THR A 43 -2.47 -21.89 -17.14
N ALA A 44 -2.28 -23.19 -17.41
CA ALA A 44 -2.85 -24.25 -16.59
C ALA A 44 -2.16 -24.34 -15.22
N ALA A 45 -0.82 -24.24 -15.19
CA ALA A 45 -0.07 -24.19 -13.94
C ALA A 45 -0.40 -22.93 -13.12
N LEU A 46 -0.44 -21.75 -13.76
CA LEU A 46 -0.86 -20.51 -13.11
C LEU A 46 -2.29 -20.62 -12.57
N GLY A 47 -3.21 -21.18 -13.35
CA GLY A 47 -4.59 -21.40 -12.94
C GLY A 47 -4.72 -22.38 -11.76
N ARG A 48 -3.90 -23.44 -11.69
CA ARG A 48 -3.85 -24.34 -10.51
C ARG A 48 -3.32 -23.58 -9.30
N THR A 49 -2.24 -22.83 -9.45
CA THR A 49 -1.65 -22.01 -8.41
C THR A 49 -2.68 -21.02 -7.83
N ILE A 50 -3.37 -20.27 -8.68
CA ILE A 50 -4.41 -19.33 -8.25
C ILE A 50 -5.52 -20.07 -7.50
N ARG A 51 -6.08 -21.16 -8.06
CA ARG A 51 -7.14 -21.92 -7.38
C ARG A 51 -6.74 -22.50 -6.03
N SER A 52 -5.49 -22.88 -5.87
CA SER A 52 -4.97 -23.43 -4.61
C SER A 52 -4.74 -22.37 -3.53
N LEU A 53 -4.36 -21.15 -3.93
CA LEU A 53 -4.00 -20.05 -3.03
C LEU A 53 -5.12 -19.02 -2.85
N ASP A 54 -6.09 -18.92 -3.77
CA ASP A 54 -7.15 -17.91 -3.71
C ASP A 54 -8.26 -18.31 -2.73
N ASN A 55 -7.88 -18.32 -1.48
CA ASN A 55 -8.74 -18.55 -0.33
C ASN A 55 -8.28 -17.62 0.82
N PRO A 56 -9.08 -17.42 1.89
CA PRO A 56 -8.76 -16.46 2.95
C PRO A 56 -7.36 -16.64 3.57
N PHE A 57 -6.91 -17.88 3.74
CA PHE A 57 -5.58 -18.17 4.30
C PHE A 57 -4.46 -17.89 3.29
N GLY A 58 -4.61 -18.34 2.05
CA GLY A 58 -3.63 -18.11 1.00
C GLY A 58 -3.50 -16.62 0.65
N ARG A 59 -4.61 -15.88 0.64
CA ARG A 59 -4.59 -14.42 0.43
C ARG A 59 -3.82 -13.66 1.52
N VAL A 60 -3.72 -14.19 2.74
CA VAL A 60 -2.96 -13.57 3.84
C VAL A 60 -1.53 -14.10 3.90
N LEU A 61 -1.37 -15.43 3.88
CA LEU A 61 -0.07 -16.08 4.13
C LEU A 61 0.79 -16.22 2.87
N MET A 62 0.18 -16.18 1.69
CA MET A 62 0.83 -16.37 0.38
C MET A 62 0.48 -15.24 -0.59
N SER A 63 0.12 -14.05 -0.07
CA SER A 63 -0.28 -12.88 -0.87
C SER A 63 0.72 -12.55 -1.97
N ASN A 64 1.99 -12.57 -1.65
CA ASN A 64 3.07 -12.29 -2.60
C ASN A 64 3.12 -13.31 -3.75
N THR A 65 3.07 -14.60 -3.44
CA THR A 65 3.07 -15.67 -4.46
C THR A 65 1.79 -15.64 -5.31
N LEU A 66 0.63 -15.44 -4.67
CA LEU A 66 -0.66 -15.33 -5.35
C LEU A 66 -0.73 -14.08 -6.22
N GLY A 67 -0.22 -12.94 -5.73
CA GLY A 67 -0.16 -11.69 -6.48
C GLY A 67 0.70 -11.83 -7.75
N LYS A 68 1.86 -12.45 -7.64
CA LYS A 68 2.71 -12.76 -8.80
C LYS A 68 2.03 -13.74 -9.77
N ALA A 69 1.31 -14.76 -9.28
CA ALA A 69 0.55 -15.67 -10.12
C ALA A 69 -0.53 -14.93 -10.94
N TYR A 70 -1.25 -14.00 -10.31
CA TYR A 70 -2.19 -13.13 -11.02
C TYR A 70 -1.50 -12.21 -12.02
N TYR A 71 -0.35 -11.62 -11.68
CA TYR A 71 0.42 -10.81 -12.62
C TYR A 71 0.80 -11.60 -13.88
N TYR A 72 1.40 -12.80 -13.73
CA TYR A 72 1.79 -13.63 -14.88
C TYR A 72 0.58 -14.14 -15.66
N MET A 73 -0.51 -14.50 -14.99
CA MET A 73 -1.77 -14.84 -15.66
C MET A 73 -2.30 -13.66 -16.49
N GLY A 74 -2.27 -12.45 -15.92
CA GLY A 74 -2.67 -11.22 -16.62
C GLY A 74 -1.84 -10.98 -17.88
N ARG A 75 -0.51 -11.08 -17.79
CA ARG A 75 0.40 -10.95 -18.92
C ARG A 75 0.12 -11.99 -20.01
N ASN A 76 -0.10 -13.23 -19.58
CA ASN A 76 -0.40 -14.31 -20.53
C ASN A 76 -1.73 -14.06 -21.26
N LEU A 77 -2.77 -13.66 -20.55
CA LEU A 77 -4.07 -13.32 -21.14
C LEU A 77 -3.99 -12.14 -22.11
N GLU A 78 -3.16 -11.13 -21.82
CA GLU A 78 -2.98 -9.95 -22.66
C GLU A 78 -2.15 -10.28 -23.89
N ASP A 79 -0.97 -10.85 -23.73
CA ASP A 79 0.02 -10.99 -24.79
C ASP A 79 -0.28 -12.16 -25.76
N TYR A 80 -0.68 -13.33 -25.23
CA TYR A 80 -0.93 -14.51 -26.06
C TYR A 80 -2.39 -14.72 -26.42
N HIS A 81 -3.31 -14.45 -25.49
CA HIS A 81 -4.74 -14.72 -25.70
C HIS A 81 -5.56 -13.49 -26.10
N GLN A 82 -4.98 -12.30 -26.04
CA GLN A 82 -5.64 -11.03 -26.33
C GLN A 82 -6.95 -10.82 -25.54
N GLN A 83 -7.05 -11.42 -24.36
CA GLN A 83 -8.19 -11.33 -23.44
C GLN A 83 -7.99 -10.19 -22.42
N VAL A 84 -7.94 -8.94 -22.93
CA VAL A 84 -7.57 -7.76 -22.13
C VAL A 84 -8.48 -7.56 -20.89
N ALA A 85 -9.78 -7.82 -21.03
CA ALA A 85 -10.70 -7.73 -19.89
C ALA A 85 -10.44 -8.79 -18.79
N GLY A 86 -9.92 -9.94 -19.17
CA GLY A 86 -9.42 -10.98 -18.25
C GLY A 86 -8.13 -10.54 -17.57
N ALA A 87 -7.19 -10.03 -18.38
CA ALA A 87 -5.92 -9.49 -17.90
C ALA A 87 -6.12 -8.37 -16.88
N ALA A 88 -6.99 -7.39 -17.16
CA ALA A 88 -7.32 -6.32 -16.24
C ALA A 88 -7.82 -6.84 -14.88
N ARG A 89 -8.69 -7.87 -14.86
CA ARG A 89 -9.12 -8.50 -13.61
C ARG A 89 -7.97 -9.13 -12.85
N CYS A 90 -7.06 -9.80 -13.54
CA CYS A 90 -5.88 -10.39 -12.91
C CYS A 90 -4.96 -9.30 -12.32
N TYR A 91 -4.73 -8.20 -13.02
CA TYR A 91 -3.93 -7.08 -12.51
C TYR A 91 -4.57 -6.41 -11.29
N ILE A 92 -5.91 -6.24 -11.30
CA ILE A 92 -6.65 -5.73 -10.14
C ILE A 92 -6.48 -6.65 -8.92
N GLU A 93 -6.59 -7.97 -9.11
CA GLU A 93 -6.40 -8.92 -8.00
C GLU A 93 -4.94 -8.94 -7.52
N ALA A 94 -3.97 -8.81 -8.43
CA ALA A 94 -2.56 -8.69 -8.08
C ALA A 94 -2.28 -7.44 -7.23
N ASP A 95 -2.84 -6.29 -7.61
CA ASP A 95 -2.70 -5.03 -6.86
C ASP A 95 -3.40 -5.08 -5.49
N ARG A 96 -4.60 -5.68 -5.41
CA ARG A 96 -5.33 -5.90 -4.15
C ARG A 96 -4.56 -6.75 -3.14
N LEU A 97 -3.73 -7.66 -3.62
CA LEU A 97 -2.89 -8.53 -2.78
C LEU A 97 -1.65 -7.82 -2.23
N GLN A 98 -1.37 -6.61 -2.70
CA GLN A 98 -0.26 -5.77 -2.24
C GLN A 98 1.07 -6.55 -2.19
N ILE A 99 1.53 -7.00 -3.37
CA ILE A 99 2.78 -7.74 -3.51
C ILE A 99 3.92 -6.99 -2.79
N ASP A 100 4.67 -7.68 -1.93
CA ASP A 100 5.76 -7.05 -1.16
C ASP A 100 6.85 -6.48 -2.05
N ASP A 101 7.14 -7.15 -3.18
CA ASP A 101 8.17 -6.74 -4.12
C ASP A 101 7.71 -5.53 -4.94
N PRO A 102 8.32 -4.34 -4.76
CA PRO A 102 7.93 -3.12 -5.45
C PRO A 102 8.15 -3.18 -6.97
N ILE A 103 9.06 -4.05 -7.47
CA ILE A 103 9.21 -4.27 -8.92
C ILE A 103 7.91 -4.82 -9.51
N TYR A 104 7.28 -5.79 -8.85
CA TYR A 104 6.04 -6.39 -9.34
C TYR A 104 4.85 -5.45 -9.17
N ARG A 105 4.77 -4.68 -8.08
CA ARG A 105 3.73 -3.63 -7.94
C ARG A 105 3.85 -2.62 -9.08
N GLY A 106 5.06 -2.15 -9.36
CA GLY A 106 5.31 -1.23 -10.47
C GLY A 106 4.93 -1.81 -11.82
N ARG A 107 5.23 -3.09 -12.07
CA ARG A 107 4.83 -3.79 -13.30
C ARG A 107 3.32 -3.91 -13.44
N VAL A 108 2.62 -4.32 -12.38
CA VAL A 108 1.14 -4.40 -12.36
C VAL A 108 0.52 -3.04 -12.68
N ASN A 109 0.99 -1.98 -12.01
CA ASN A 109 0.51 -0.63 -12.26
C ASN A 109 0.83 -0.16 -13.68
N SER A 110 2.00 -0.50 -14.24
CA SER A 110 2.32 -0.20 -15.63
C SER A 110 1.38 -0.89 -16.62
N CYS A 111 1.04 -2.16 -16.42
CA CYS A 111 0.07 -2.88 -17.26
C CYS A 111 -1.32 -2.26 -17.18
N MET A 112 -1.78 -1.89 -15.99
CA MET A 112 -3.07 -1.20 -15.82
C MET A 112 -3.07 0.18 -16.52
N GLY A 113 -1.96 0.91 -16.39
CA GLY A 113 -1.76 2.19 -17.08
C GLY A 113 -1.81 2.03 -18.61
N TYR A 114 -1.15 1.00 -19.13
CA TYR A 114 -1.16 0.69 -20.57
C TYR A 114 -2.58 0.37 -21.08
N ILE A 115 -3.34 -0.45 -20.37
CA ILE A 115 -4.74 -0.75 -20.74
C ILE A 115 -5.57 0.53 -20.80
N CYS A 116 -5.41 1.43 -19.83
CA CYS A 116 -6.12 2.73 -19.83
C CYS A 116 -5.70 3.62 -20.99
N ALA A 117 -4.40 3.66 -21.32
CA ALA A 117 -3.84 4.41 -22.44
C ALA A 117 -4.39 3.92 -23.77
N GLN A 118 -4.45 2.60 -23.98
CA GLN A 118 -5.03 2.01 -25.21
C GLN A 118 -6.53 2.29 -25.36
N ASN A 119 -7.22 2.62 -24.29
CA ASN A 119 -8.62 3.07 -24.30
C ASN A 119 -8.77 4.60 -24.32
N ASN A 120 -7.71 5.35 -24.63
CA ASN A 120 -7.68 6.82 -24.64
C ASN A 120 -8.11 7.47 -23.31
N ASN A 121 -7.95 6.79 -22.20
CA ASN A 121 -8.21 7.35 -20.87
C ASN A 121 -6.89 7.82 -20.23
N ASP A 122 -6.36 8.93 -20.74
CA ASP A 122 -5.06 9.47 -20.35
C ASP A 122 -4.99 9.85 -18.87
N SER A 123 -6.08 10.36 -18.30
CA SER A 123 -6.14 10.71 -16.88
C SER A 123 -5.98 9.48 -15.97
N LEU A 124 -6.67 8.39 -16.33
CA LEU A 124 -6.59 7.14 -15.58
C LEU A 124 -5.22 6.46 -15.79
N ALA A 125 -4.70 6.49 -17.02
CA ALA A 125 -3.37 6.00 -17.33
C ALA A 125 -2.30 6.70 -16.49
N LEU A 126 -2.37 8.03 -16.37
CA LEU A 126 -1.44 8.80 -15.55
C LEU A 126 -1.48 8.41 -14.05
N ILE A 127 -2.65 8.08 -13.51
CA ILE A 127 -2.76 7.62 -12.12
C ILE A 127 -1.94 6.34 -11.91
N PHE A 128 -2.12 5.35 -12.78
CA PHE A 128 -1.40 4.10 -12.68
C PHE A 128 0.10 4.24 -12.97
N TYR A 129 0.50 5.04 -13.96
CA TYR A 129 1.92 5.30 -14.23
C TYR A 129 2.61 6.09 -13.11
N LYS A 130 1.90 6.96 -12.38
CA LYS A 130 2.44 7.57 -11.15
C LYS A 130 2.72 6.53 -10.08
N ARG A 131 1.78 5.62 -9.80
CA ARG A 131 1.98 4.52 -8.85
C ARG A 131 3.15 3.61 -9.29
N ALA A 132 3.19 3.22 -10.56
CA ALA A 132 4.28 2.41 -11.10
C ALA A 132 5.64 3.07 -10.89
N SER A 133 5.74 4.38 -11.16
CA SER A 133 6.97 5.14 -10.97
C SER A 133 7.41 5.22 -9.51
N GLU A 134 6.47 5.34 -8.57
CA GLU A 134 6.75 5.32 -7.13
C GLU A 134 7.28 3.95 -6.68
N ASP A 135 6.64 2.88 -7.13
CA ASP A 135 7.05 1.51 -6.84
C ASP A 135 8.44 1.19 -7.42
N PHE A 136 8.72 1.57 -8.67
CA PHE A 136 10.04 1.38 -9.27
C PHE A 136 11.12 2.20 -8.59
N LYS A 137 10.80 3.39 -8.10
CA LYS A 137 11.71 4.20 -7.29
C LYS A 137 12.01 3.51 -5.96
N GLU A 138 10.98 2.99 -5.28
CA GLU A 138 11.11 2.22 -4.03
C GLU A 138 11.99 0.97 -4.23
N SER A 139 11.86 0.31 -5.38
CA SER A 139 12.65 -0.89 -5.70
C SER A 139 14.14 -0.65 -5.90
N GLY A 140 14.58 0.59 -6.07
CA GLY A 140 15.94 0.94 -6.43
C GLY A 140 16.36 0.55 -7.85
N ASN A 141 15.43 0.06 -8.70
CA ASN A 141 15.70 -0.30 -10.08
C ASN A 141 15.71 0.97 -10.96
N GLU A 142 16.88 1.55 -11.13
CA GLU A 142 17.06 2.81 -11.87
C GLU A 142 16.56 2.72 -13.31
N GLY A 143 16.78 1.59 -14.00
CA GLY A 143 16.33 1.40 -15.37
C GLY A 143 14.82 1.47 -15.50
N ARG A 144 14.07 0.69 -14.69
CA ARG A 144 12.61 0.70 -14.70
C ARG A 144 12.04 2.05 -14.24
N TYR A 145 12.66 2.65 -13.23
CA TYR A 145 12.26 3.98 -12.78
C TYR A 145 12.41 5.02 -13.89
N ALA A 146 13.56 5.05 -14.58
CA ALA A 146 13.80 5.98 -15.67
C ALA A 146 12.78 5.80 -16.81
N HIS A 147 12.50 4.56 -17.25
CA HIS A 147 11.46 4.31 -18.24
C HIS A 147 10.08 4.76 -17.77
N SER A 148 9.72 4.52 -16.50
CA SER A 148 8.43 4.97 -15.94
C SER A 148 8.30 6.50 -15.86
N LEU A 149 9.42 7.22 -15.76
CA LEU A 149 9.41 8.68 -15.88
C LEU A 149 8.96 9.13 -17.27
N LEU A 150 9.41 8.44 -18.34
CA LEU A 150 9.01 8.76 -19.71
C LEU A 150 7.50 8.55 -19.88
N ASP A 151 6.93 7.46 -19.36
CA ASP A 151 5.49 7.26 -19.39
C ASP A 151 4.75 8.39 -18.65
N LYS A 152 5.22 8.77 -17.46
CA LYS A 152 4.64 9.92 -16.70
C LYS A 152 4.73 11.23 -17.49
N ILE A 153 5.83 11.48 -18.17
CA ILE A 153 6.01 12.69 -18.98
C ILE A 153 5.01 12.69 -20.12
N GLU A 154 4.92 11.60 -20.88
CA GLU A 154 4.02 11.47 -22.02
C GLU A 154 2.57 11.81 -21.63
N PHE A 155 2.06 11.22 -20.51
CA PHE A 155 0.68 11.46 -20.10
C PHE A 155 0.47 12.82 -19.44
N ASN A 156 1.48 13.42 -18.81
CA ASN A 156 1.40 14.82 -18.39
C ASN A 156 1.36 15.77 -19.59
N VAL A 157 2.12 15.49 -20.65
CA VAL A 157 2.09 16.26 -21.90
C VAL A 157 0.72 16.17 -22.55
N LYS A 158 0.15 14.97 -22.73
CA LYS A 158 -1.19 14.77 -23.30
C LYS A 158 -2.29 15.47 -22.50
N LEU A 159 -2.12 15.59 -21.19
CA LEU A 159 -3.04 16.30 -20.29
C LEU A 159 -2.70 17.79 -20.12
N HIS A 160 -1.79 18.33 -20.92
CA HIS A 160 -1.35 19.73 -20.92
C HIS A 160 -0.70 20.20 -19.59
N ASN A 161 -0.21 19.27 -18.76
CA ASN A 161 0.51 19.56 -17.52
C ASN A 161 2.00 19.86 -17.79
N TYR A 162 2.28 20.86 -18.64
CA TYR A 162 3.64 21.12 -19.17
C TYR A 162 4.69 21.46 -18.12
N ILE A 163 4.32 22.14 -17.03
CA ILE A 163 5.24 22.47 -15.93
C ILE A 163 5.75 21.18 -15.25
N VAL A 164 4.85 20.22 -15.03
CA VAL A 164 5.21 18.93 -14.45
C VAL A 164 6.05 18.12 -15.43
N ALA A 165 5.68 18.11 -16.71
CA ALA A 165 6.39 17.41 -17.76
C ALA A 165 7.84 17.94 -17.89
N ASP A 166 8.05 19.27 -17.91
CA ASP A 166 9.39 19.88 -17.96
C ASP A 166 10.27 19.47 -16.78
N SER A 167 9.71 19.52 -15.57
CA SER A 167 10.40 19.10 -14.35
C SER A 167 10.84 17.63 -14.42
N LEU A 168 9.97 16.75 -14.92
CA LEU A 168 10.26 15.33 -15.09
C LEU A 168 11.27 15.08 -16.22
N LEU A 169 11.21 15.82 -17.33
CA LEU A 169 12.19 15.77 -18.43
C LEU A 169 13.61 16.06 -17.91
N ARG A 170 13.77 17.07 -17.07
CA ARG A 170 15.07 17.38 -16.46
C ARG A 170 15.59 16.23 -15.59
N ILE A 171 14.70 15.54 -14.86
CA ILE A 171 15.08 14.36 -14.10
C ILE A 171 15.45 13.21 -15.04
N ALA A 172 14.61 12.94 -16.06
CA ALA A 172 14.84 11.86 -17.02
C ALA A 172 16.16 12.04 -17.79
N GLN A 173 16.57 13.28 -18.07
CA GLN A 173 17.83 13.59 -18.73
C GLN A 173 19.08 13.11 -17.95
N THR A 174 18.99 12.98 -16.64
CA THR A 174 20.11 12.52 -15.82
C THR A 174 20.44 11.04 -15.98
N TYR A 175 19.50 10.26 -16.54
CA TYR A 175 19.68 8.85 -16.81
C TYR A 175 20.28 8.63 -18.19
N SER A 176 21.38 7.88 -18.24
CA SER A 176 22.07 7.50 -19.48
C SER A 176 22.09 5.98 -19.60
N LEU A 177 20.92 5.42 -19.91
CA LEU A 177 20.74 3.99 -20.08
C LEU A 177 21.15 3.54 -21.50
N ASP A 178 20.45 2.57 -22.06
CA ASP A 178 20.66 2.05 -23.41
C ASP A 178 20.17 2.98 -24.53
N SER A 179 20.36 2.53 -25.77
CA SER A 179 19.91 3.28 -26.95
C SER A 179 18.39 3.42 -27.01
N ALA A 180 17.64 2.40 -26.57
CA ALA A 180 16.18 2.43 -26.58
C ALA A 180 15.63 3.47 -25.59
N TYR A 181 16.24 3.60 -24.41
CA TYR A 181 15.88 4.68 -23.48
C TYR A 181 16.13 6.07 -24.11
N ARG A 182 17.30 6.26 -24.73
CA ARG A 182 17.64 7.54 -25.37
C ARG A 182 16.66 7.88 -26.50
N ALA A 183 16.33 6.91 -27.32
CA ALA A 183 15.33 7.08 -28.38
C ALA A 183 13.98 7.55 -27.79
N ARG A 184 13.43 6.83 -26.82
CA ARG A 184 12.19 7.19 -26.14
C ARG A 184 12.27 8.54 -25.42
N TYR A 185 13.40 8.87 -24.81
CA TYR A 185 13.58 10.17 -24.19
C TYR A 185 13.47 11.31 -25.19
N TYR A 186 14.12 11.21 -26.37
CA TYR A 186 14.01 12.22 -27.41
C TYR A 186 12.61 12.25 -28.04
N GLU A 187 11.98 11.12 -28.26
CA GLU A 187 10.58 11.06 -28.70
C GLU A 187 9.63 11.75 -27.71
N THR A 188 9.84 11.55 -26.42
CA THR A 188 9.04 12.20 -25.35
C THR A 188 9.28 13.72 -25.33
N GLN A 189 10.54 14.16 -25.54
CA GLN A 189 10.83 15.59 -25.71
C GLN A 189 10.17 16.15 -26.99
N GLY A 190 10.25 15.42 -28.10
CA GLY A 190 9.57 15.80 -29.34
C GLY A 190 8.07 15.97 -29.13
N LEU A 191 7.42 15.03 -28.40
CA LEU A 191 6.01 15.12 -28.04
C LEU A 191 5.71 16.35 -27.18
N TYR A 192 6.56 16.65 -26.19
CA TYR A 192 6.42 17.84 -25.35
C TYR A 192 6.41 19.14 -26.16
N PHE A 193 7.28 19.28 -27.13
CA PHE A 193 7.33 20.46 -28.00
C PHE A 193 6.19 20.45 -29.02
N TYR A 194 5.81 19.29 -29.58
CA TYR A 194 4.71 19.13 -30.50
C TYR A 194 3.37 19.61 -29.93
N GLU A 195 3.04 19.16 -28.69
CA GLU A 195 1.80 19.57 -28.03
C GLU A 195 1.76 21.06 -27.66
N GLN A 196 2.92 21.72 -27.62
CA GLN A 196 3.03 23.17 -27.50
C GLN A 196 3.11 23.89 -28.84
N GLN A 197 2.89 23.19 -29.98
CA GLN A 197 2.96 23.69 -31.32
C GLN A 197 4.33 24.28 -31.72
N GLN A 198 5.40 23.87 -31.03
CA GLN A 198 6.77 24.24 -31.34
C GLN A 198 7.37 23.23 -32.32
N TYR A 199 6.85 23.25 -33.55
CA TYR A 199 7.08 22.22 -34.54
C TYR A 199 8.54 22.04 -34.95
N ASP A 200 9.31 23.13 -35.08
CA ASP A 200 10.73 23.04 -35.38
C ASP A 200 11.50 22.26 -34.30
N SER A 201 11.25 22.58 -33.04
CA SER A 201 11.86 21.86 -31.91
C SER A 201 11.41 20.40 -31.88
N ALA A 202 10.14 20.13 -32.10
CA ALA A 202 9.60 18.78 -32.16
C ALA A 202 10.29 17.93 -33.22
N LEU A 203 10.48 18.46 -34.43
CA LEU A 203 11.20 17.79 -35.52
C LEU A 203 12.64 17.47 -35.16
N VAL A 204 13.36 18.41 -34.52
CA VAL A 204 14.73 18.18 -34.06
C VAL A 204 14.78 16.97 -33.14
N TYR A 205 13.92 16.92 -32.11
CA TYR A 205 13.95 15.84 -31.14
C TYR A 205 13.45 14.50 -31.70
N PHE A 206 12.42 14.45 -32.52
CA PHE A 206 12.00 13.22 -33.18
C PHE A 206 13.09 12.66 -34.11
N ASN A 207 13.79 13.52 -34.84
CA ASN A 207 14.93 13.11 -35.68
C ASN A 207 16.12 12.63 -34.80
N GLN A 208 16.35 13.22 -33.63
CA GLN A 208 17.34 12.69 -32.69
C GLN A 208 16.96 11.30 -32.20
N GLY A 209 15.67 11.06 -31.87
CA GLY A 209 15.16 9.73 -31.49
C GLY A 209 15.45 8.66 -32.53
N LEU A 210 15.23 8.97 -33.81
CA LEU A 210 15.51 8.06 -34.94
C LEU A 210 16.94 7.51 -34.96
N ASN A 211 17.91 8.31 -34.54
CA ASN A 211 19.33 7.90 -34.55
C ASN A 211 19.67 6.82 -33.51
N TYR A 212 18.83 6.62 -32.52
CA TYR A 212 19.06 5.66 -31.46
C TYR A 212 18.29 4.35 -31.64
N TRP A 213 17.21 4.32 -32.44
CA TRP A 213 16.50 3.10 -32.79
C TRP A 213 17.32 2.23 -33.76
N GLN A 214 17.38 0.94 -33.46
CA GLN A 214 18.13 -0.01 -34.29
C GLN A 214 17.26 -0.66 -35.37
N SER A 215 16.01 -1.00 -35.03
CA SER A 215 15.09 -1.59 -35.99
C SER A 215 14.21 -0.54 -36.67
N GLU A 216 13.83 -0.82 -37.94
CA GLU A 216 12.90 0.07 -38.68
C GLU A 216 11.49 0.05 -38.07
N GLU A 217 11.09 -1.04 -37.44
CA GLU A 217 9.79 -1.13 -36.75
C GLU A 217 9.74 -0.18 -35.55
N ASP A 218 10.81 -0.12 -34.74
CA ASP A 218 10.91 0.78 -33.60
C ASP A 218 10.90 2.25 -34.02
N LYS A 219 11.42 2.59 -35.21
CA LYS A 219 11.40 3.94 -35.74
C LYS A 219 10.00 4.42 -36.13
N CYS A 220 9.02 3.52 -36.31
CA CYS A 220 7.69 3.87 -36.83
C CYS A 220 6.95 4.91 -35.96
N PHE A 221 7.20 4.98 -34.65
CA PHE A 221 6.61 6.03 -33.82
C PHE A 221 7.20 7.41 -34.17
N SER A 222 8.51 7.53 -34.31
CA SER A 222 9.17 8.77 -34.70
C SER A 222 8.75 9.16 -36.12
N TYR A 223 8.69 8.20 -37.06
CA TYR A 223 8.18 8.45 -38.42
C TYR A 223 6.75 9.01 -38.40
N LEU A 224 5.86 8.41 -37.60
CA LEU A 224 4.50 8.90 -37.45
C LEU A 224 4.47 10.35 -36.96
N LYS A 225 5.28 10.67 -35.96
CA LYS A 225 5.30 12.01 -35.35
C LYS A 225 5.90 13.05 -36.31
N ILE A 226 7.00 12.74 -36.98
CA ILE A 226 7.58 13.63 -38.00
C ILE A 226 6.58 13.85 -39.12
N MET A 227 5.90 12.80 -39.61
CA MET A 227 4.85 12.90 -40.61
C MET A 227 3.70 13.81 -40.14
N GLN A 228 3.25 13.64 -38.88
CA GLN A 228 2.17 14.47 -38.32
C GLN A 228 2.58 15.94 -38.24
N VAL A 229 3.76 16.23 -37.70
CA VAL A 229 4.30 17.61 -37.66
C VAL A 229 4.37 18.20 -39.09
N SER A 230 4.90 17.43 -40.04
CA SER A 230 5.02 17.87 -41.45
C SER A 230 3.66 18.16 -42.06
N LEU A 231 2.61 17.40 -41.72
CA LEU A 231 1.23 17.68 -42.14
C LEU A 231 0.69 18.96 -41.51
N ASP A 232 0.96 19.19 -40.23
CA ASP A 232 0.48 20.36 -39.50
C ASP A 232 1.10 21.67 -40.04
N ILE A 233 2.37 21.61 -40.46
CA ILE A 233 3.05 22.72 -41.12
C ILE A 233 2.76 22.75 -42.66
N ASN A 234 1.88 21.86 -43.16
CA ASN A 234 1.52 21.73 -44.56
C ASN A 234 2.66 21.36 -45.52
N ASP A 235 3.70 20.69 -45.05
CA ASP A 235 4.81 20.14 -45.81
C ASP A 235 4.60 18.67 -46.17
N LEU A 236 3.77 18.45 -47.22
CA LEU A 236 3.50 17.11 -47.73
C LEU A 236 4.75 16.45 -48.33
N ALA A 237 5.69 17.23 -48.87
CA ALA A 237 6.90 16.69 -49.50
C ALA A 237 7.77 15.99 -48.42
N GLN A 238 7.84 16.56 -47.24
CA GLN A 238 8.52 15.95 -46.11
C GLN A 238 7.71 14.77 -45.49
N ALA A 239 6.38 14.84 -45.44
CA ALA A 239 5.52 13.83 -44.82
C ALA A 239 5.49 12.50 -45.59
N ILE A 240 5.46 12.52 -46.93
CA ILE A 240 5.25 11.35 -47.78
C ILE A 240 6.28 10.23 -47.58
N PRO A 241 7.60 10.48 -47.54
CA PRO A 241 8.59 9.43 -47.32
C PRO A 241 8.36 8.67 -45.98
N TYR A 242 8.01 9.38 -44.94
CA TYR A 242 7.71 8.75 -43.63
C TYR A 242 6.43 7.91 -43.67
N ALA A 243 5.39 8.38 -44.36
CA ALA A 243 4.18 7.60 -44.59
C ALA A 243 4.48 6.27 -45.30
N GLN A 244 5.32 6.29 -46.33
CA GLN A 244 5.74 5.10 -47.08
C GLN A 244 6.55 4.13 -46.19
N CYS A 245 7.46 4.65 -45.34
CA CYS A 245 8.20 3.86 -44.39
C CYS A 245 7.26 3.17 -43.39
N ILE A 246 6.29 3.88 -42.82
CA ILE A 246 5.32 3.33 -41.88
C ILE A 246 4.52 2.18 -42.53
N ILE A 247 4.01 2.35 -43.74
CA ILE A 247 3.23 1.31 -44.43
C ILE A 247 4.07 0.06 -44.70
N LYS A 248 5.36 0.22 -44.95
CA LYS A 248 6.27 -0.90 -45.20
C LYS A 248 6.70 -1.65 -43.93
N GLN A 249 6.88 -0.95 -42.83
CA GLN A 249 7.57 -1.48 -41.63
C GLN A 249 6.66 -1.71 -40.44
N SER A 250 5.52 -1.00 -40.36
CA SER A 250 4.66 -1.06 -39.20
C SER A 250 3.56 -2.10 -39.34
N ASN A 251 3.31 -2.84 -38.23
CA ASN A 251 2.13 -3.69 -38.08
C ASN A 251 1.01 -2.98 -37.27
N ASN A 252 1.23 -1.73 -36.83
CA ASN A 252 0.27 -1.00 -36.02
C ASN A 252 -0.82 -0.36 -36.89
N PRO A 253 -2.11 -0.78 -36.80
CA PRO A 253 -3.18 -0.26 -37.64
C PRO A 253 -3.40 1.26 -37.51
N ASN A 254 -3.13 1.83 -36.32
CA ASN A 254 -3.22 3.27 -36.13
C ASN A 254 -2.17 4.03 -36.97
N TYR A 255 -0.93 3.56 -36.92
CA TYR A 255 0.16 4.17 -37.70
C TYR A 255 -0.12 4.06 -39.21
N ILE A 256 -0.52 2.86 -39.66
CA ILE A 256 -0.86 2.57 -41.06
C ILE A 256 -2.02 3.45 -41.50
N SER A 257 -3.08 3.61 -40.70
CA SER A 257 -4.23 4.47 -41.04
C SER A 257 -3.83 5.94 -41.22
N ASN A 258 -2.93 6.45 -40.32
CA ASN A 258 -2.43 7.82 -40.42
C ASN A 258 -1.52 8.00 -41.66
N ALA A 259 -0.70 7.00 -41.97
CA ALA A 259 0.15 7.03 -43.17
C ALA A 259 -0.68 7.07 -44.47
N TYR A 260 -1.72 6.25 -44.57
CA TYR A 260 -2.65 6.32 -45.71
C TYR A 260 -3.39 7.65 -45.74
N TYR A 261 -3.74 8.25 -44.62
CA TYR A 261 -4.33 9.60 -44.62
C TYR A 261 -3.38 10.63 -45.24
N CYS A 262 -2.09 10.58 -44.90
CA CYS A 262 -1.08 11.44 -45.51
C CYS A 262 -1.02 11.25 -47.02
N LEU A 263 -0.95 9.99 -47.51
CA LEU A 263 -0.93 9.70 -48.97
C LEU A 263 -2.21 10.10 -49.67
N MET A 264 -3.37 10.04 -49.01
CA MET A 264 -4.64 10.55 -49.53
C MET A 264 -4.59 12.07 -49.74
N GLN A 265 -3.96 12.85 -48.85
CA GLN A 265 -3.79 14.30 -49.05
C GLN A 265 -2.92 14.59 -50.25
N ASP A 266 -1.86 13.81 -50.49
CA ASP A 266 -1.03 13.94 -51.70
C ASP A 266 -1.80 13.59 -52.97
N ALA A 267 -2.52 12.45 -53.00
CA ALA A 267 -3.34 12.04 -54.13
C ALA A 267 -4.42 13.09 -54.47
N LYS A 268 -5.05 13.67 -53.44
CA LYS A 268 -6.02 14.76 -53.61
C LYS A 268 -5.37 16.01 -54.19
N ARG A 269 -4.18 16.42 -53.70
CA ARG A 269 -3.44 17.57 -54.23
C ARG A 269 -3.04 17.38 -55.70
N LYS A 270 -2.71 16.14 -56.07
CA LYS A 270 -2.35 15.75 -57.45
C LYS A 270 -3.55 15.47 -58.34
N ASN A 271 -4.78 15.62 -57.83
CA ASN A 271 -6.04 15.26 -58.51
C ASN A 271 -6.07 13.82 -59.08
N ASN A 272 -5.38 12.89 -58.38
CA ASN A 272 -5.34 11.48 -58.79
C ASN A 272 -6.45 10.70 -58.07
N ALA A 273 -7.60 10.56 -58.75
CA ALA A 273 -8.79 9.89 -58.18
C ALA A 273 -8.57 8.39 -57.93
N GLU A 274 -7.75 7.74 -58.79
CA GLU A 274 -7.45 6.30 -58.64
C GLU A 274 -6.65 6.03 -57.38
N LEU A 275 -5.53 6.72 -57.17
CA LEU A 275 -4.72 6.61 -55.97
C LEU A 275 -5.51 7.02 -54.72
N LEU A 276 -6.32 8.07 -54.79
CA LEU A 276 -7.17 8.51 -53.70
C LEU A 276 -8.14 7.39 -53.26
N SER A 277 -8.78 6.71 -54.26
CA SER A 277 -9.66 5.57 -53.97
C SER A 277 -8.92 4.40 -53.35
N GLN A 278 -7.74 4.01 -53.90
CA GLN A 278 -6.91 2.92 -53.37
C GLN A 278 -6.50 3.18 -51.92
N TYR A 279 -5.97 4.37 -51.61
CA TYR A 279 -5.54 4.73 -50.27
C TYR A 279 -6.72 4.85 -49.29
N SER A 280 -7.89 5.28 -49.75
CA SER A 280 -9.11 5.33 -48.94
C SER A 280 -9.58 3.95 -48.53
N HIS A 281 -9.53 2.96 -49.45
CA HIS A 281 -9.86 1.56 -49.10
C HIS A 281 -8.86 0.99 -48.09
N ALA A 282 -7.56 1.13 -48.35
CA ALA A 282 -6.51 0.64 -47.47
C ALA A 282 -6.60 1.27 -46.08
N ARG A 283 -6.88 2.58 -46.00
CA ARG A 283 -7.13 3.27 -44.71
C ARG A 283 -8.34 2.70 -43.99
N THR A 284 -9.44 2.44 -44.73
CA THR A 284 -10.67 1.86 -44.14
C THR A 284 -10.40 0.49 -43.54
N ASP A 285 -9.60 -0.34 -44.20
CA ASP A 285 -9.23 -1.66 -43.65
C ASP A 285 -8.34 -1.55 -42.42
N ALA A 286 -7.38 -0.62 -42.41
CA ALA A 286 -6.59 -0.33 -41.21
C ALA A 286 -7.47 0.16 -40.05
N LEU A 287 -8.45 1.02 -40.29
CA LEU A 287 -9.41 1.50 -39.29
C LEU A 287 -10.31 0.39 -38.77
N LYS A 288 -10.71 -0.59 -39.59
CA LYS A 288 -11.44 -1.80 -39.10
C LYS A 288 -10.60 -2.59 -38.11
N LEU A 289 -9.33 -2.84 -38.43
CA LEU A 289 -8.41 -3.53 -37.53
C LEU A 289 -8.16 -2.73 -36.23
N LEU A 290 -8.00 -1.41 -36.36
CA LEU A 290 -7.85 -0.53 -35.19
C LEU A 290 -9.09 -0.63 -34.29
N ARG A 291 -10.30 -0.61 -34.87
CA ARG A 291 -11.56 -0.74 -34.10
C ARG A 291 -11.65 -2.09 -33.37
N VAL A 292 -11.23 -3.18 -34.00
CA VAL A 292 -11.18 -4.49 -33.37
C VAL A 292 -10.22 -4.48 -32.18
N ASN A 293 -9.04 -3.86 -32.35
CA ASN A 293 -8.05 -3.76 -31.28
C ASN A 293 -8.54 -2.88 -30.13
N THR A 294 -9.08 -1.67 -30.41
CA THR A 294 -9.61 -0.79 -29.36
C THR A 294 -10.78 -1.40 -28.60
N ASN A 295 -11.65 -2.16 -29.26
CA ASN A 295 -12.76 -2.83 -28.59
C ASN A 295 -12.30 -3.83 -27.52
N LYS A 296 -11.12 -4.47 -27.68
CA LYS A 296 -10.56 -5.37 -26.66
C LYS A 296 -10.25 -4.63 -25.36
N TYR A 297 -9.84 -3.38 -25.43
CA TYR A 297 -9.52 -2.53 -24.29
C TYR A 297 -10.76 -1.83 -23.71
N ALA A 298 -11.79 -1.59 -24.52
CA ALA A 298 -13.00 -0.89 -24.09
C ALA A 298 -13.76 -1.55 -22.93
N GLU A 299 -13.70 -2.88 -22.81
CA GLU A 299 -14.30 -3.63 -21.71
C GLU A 299 -13.43 -3.64 -20.43
N ALA A 300 -12.14 -3.39 -20.58
CA ALA A 300 -11.18 -3.46 -19.48
C ALA A 300 -11.10 -2.16 -18.69
N ALA A 301 -11.08 -1.00 -19.38
CA ALA A 301 -10.91 0.30 -18.74
C ALA A 301 -12.00 0.66 -17.71
N PRO A 302 -13.32 0.37 -17.94
CA PRO A 302 -14.33 0.58 -16.91
C PRO A 302 -14.09 -0.21 -15.64
N LYS A 303 -13.55 -1.43 -15.71
CA LYS A 303 -13.21 -2.26 -14.56
C LYS A 303 -12.08 -1.64 -13.74
N LEU A 304 -11.09 -1.06 -14.38
CA LEU A 304 -10.00 -0.35 -13.72
C LEU A 304 -10.51 0.95 -13.07
N MET A 305 -11.46 1.63 -13.70
CA MET A 305 -12.10 2.81 -13.14
C MET A 305 -12.94 2.47 -11.90
N GLU A 306 -13.76 1.40 -11.98
CA GLU A 306 -14.54 0.87 -10.87
C GLU A 306 -13.62 0.46 -9.71
N TYR A 307 -12.51 -0.21 -10.01
CA TYR A 307 -11.52 -0.59 -9.02
C TYR A 307 -10.97 0.63 -8.24
N LEU A 308 -10.65 1.74 -8.91
CA LEU A 308 -10.16 2.95 -8.23
C LEU A 308 -11.27 3.64 -7.40
N GLN A 309 -12.53 3.45 -7.75
CA GLN A 309 -13.68 3.98 -7.02
C GLN A 309 -14.14 3.07 -5.89
N ASP A 310 -13.68 1.79 -5.84
CA ASP A 310 -14.06 0.86 -4.79
C ASP A 310 -13.40 1.26 -3.46
N PRO A 311 -14.16 1.84 -2.51
CA PRO A 311 -13.60 2.29 -1.24
C PRO A 311 -13.29 1.14 -0.28
N HIS A 312 -13.43 -0.14 -0.70
CA HIS A 312 -13.40 -1.28 0.21
C HIS A 312 -12.21 -2.25 0.04
N PRO A 313 -10.94 -1.78 0.17
CA PRO A 313 -9.83 -2.70 0.43
C PRO A 313 -10.04 -3.46 1.76
N TRP A 314 -10.94 -2.94 2.63
CA TRP A 314 -11.25 -3.47 3.95
C TRP A 314 -12.20 -4.67 3.99
N ARG A 315 -12.88 -5.04 2.89
CA ARG A 315 -13.78 -6.22 2.87
C ARG A 315 -13.05 -7.50 3.29
N TRP A 316 -11.84 -7.68 2.81
CA TRP A 316 -11.01 -8.83 3.17
C TRP A 316 -10.45 -8.74 4.59
N VAL A 317 -10.14 -7.52 5.07
CA VAL A 317 -9.75 -7.29 6.47
C VAL A 317 -10.89 -7.67 7.41
N TRP A 318 -12.14 -7.29 7.08
CA TRP A 318 -13.31 -7.71 7.88
C TRP A 318 -13.56 -9.22 7.83
N ILE A 319 -13.37 -9.86 6.69
CA ILE A 319 -13.50 -11.33 6.55
C ILE A 319 -12.40 -12.04 7.37
N THR A 320 -11.17 -11.53 7.35
CA THR A 320 -10.10 -12.09 8.18
C THR A 320 -10.30 -11.84 9.66
N ILE A 321 -10.74 -10.65 10.07
CA ILE A 321 -11.09 -10.34 11.46
C ILE A 321 -12.23 -11.23 11.94
N THR A 322 -13.30 -11.38 11.16
CA THR A 322 -14.41 -12.29 11.52
C THR A 322 -13.96 -13.74 11.58
N GLY A 323 -13.08 -14.18 10.66
CA GLY A 323 -12.46 -15.50 10.72
C GLY A 323 -11.63 -15.71 11.99
N PHE A 324 -10.82 -14.74 12.39
CA PHE A 324 -10.07 -14.78 13.65
C PHE A 324 -10.98 -14.78 14.87
N ILE A 325 -12.07 -14.01 14.86
CA ILE A 325 -13.07 -14.00 15.95
C ILE A 325 -13.74 -15.37 16.07
N VAL A 326 -14.15 -15.98 14.96
CA VAL A 326 -14.74 -17.31 14.94
C VAL A 326 -13.76 -18.37 15.44
N LEU A 327 -12.50 -18.31 15.01
CA LEU A 327 -11.45 -19.22 15.45
C LEU A 327 -11.15 -19.06 16.95
N SER A 328 -11.09 -17.83 17.45
CA SER A 328 -10.87 -17.54 18.87
C SER A 328 -12.07 -17.97 19.74
N LEU A 329 -13.29 -17.80 19.25
CA LEU A 329 -14.50 -18.35 19.88
C LEU A 329 -14.48 -19.88 19.92
N PHE A 330 -14.07 -20.52 18.83
CA PHE A 330 -13.93 -21.98 18.78
C PHE A 330 -12.86 -22.49 19.77
N LEU A 331 -11.72 -21.83 19.82
CA LEU A 331 -10.68 -22.12 20.83
C LEU A 331 -11.18 -21.89 22.26
N PHE A 332 -11.90 -20.79 22.47
CA PHE A 332 -12.49 -20.48 23.77
C PHE A 332 -13.52 -21.54 24.22
N VAL A 333 -14.42 -21.94 23.32
CA VAL A 333 -15.39 -23.03 23.58
C VAL A 333 -14.67 -24.35 23.83
N SER A 334 -13.63 -24.65 23.07
CA SER A 334 -12.79 -25.85 23.29
C SER A 334 -12.11 -25.84 24.66
N ILE A 335 -11.61 -24.69 25.09
CA ILE A 335 -11.02 -24.51 26.44
C ILE A 335 -12.09 -24.66 27.53
N LEU A 336 -13.30 -24.12 27.31
CA LEU A 336 -14.42 -24.30 28.25
C LEU A 336 -14.86 -25.76 28.38
N LEU A 337 -14.96 -26.48 27.26
CA LEU A 337 -15.26 -27.90 27.22
C LEU A 337 -14.16 -28.72 27.92
N TYR A 338 -12.90 -28.38 27.67
CA TYR A 338 -11.77 -29.00 28.35
C TYR A 338 -11.78 -28.73 29.86
N ARG A 339 -12.06 -27.48 30.28
CA ARG A 339 -12.26 -27.12 31.71
C ARG A 339 -13.43 -27.89 32.31
N LYS A 340 -14.56 -27.98 31.63
CA LYS A 340 -15.72 -28.74 32.11
C LYS A 340 -15.35 -30.22 32.29
N HIS A 341 -14.60 -30.79 31.36
CA HIS A 341 -14.15 -32.19 31.46
C HIS A 341 -13.13 -32.38 32.61
N THR A 342 -12.23 -31.42 32.82
CA THR A 342 -11.28 -31.43 33.97
C THR A 342 -11.98 -31.23 35.32
N ILE A 343 -13.00 -30.33 35.39
CA ILE A 343 -13.80 -30.12 36.60
C ILE A 343 -14.60 -31.38 36.95
N VAL A 344 -15.18 -32.07 36.00
CA VAL A 344 -15.87 -33.37 36.22
C VAL A 344 -14.86 -34.42 36.72
N HIS A 345 -13.65 -34.42 36.19
CA HIS A 345 -12.58 -35.31 36.67
C HIS A 345 -12.07 -34.92 38.06
N LEU A 346 -12.00 -33.61 38.39
CA LEU A 346 -11.67 -33.11 39.74
C LEU A 346 -12.76 -33.43 40.76
N ASN A 347 -14.06 -33.26 40.40
CA ASN A 347 -15.17 -33.56 41.29
C ASN A 347 -15.21 -35.05 41.68
N ASN A 348 -14.82 -35.94 40.75
CA ASN A 348 -14.69 -37.36 41.03
C ASN A 348 -13.50 -37.69 41.95
N THR A 349 -12.44 -36.86 41.92
CA THR A 349 -11.31 -36.98 42.83
C THR A 349 -11.56 -36.30 44.18
N THR A 350 -12.32 -35.19 44.21
CA THR A 350 -12.73 -34.50 45.46
C THR A 350 -13.70 -35.30 46.27
N SER A 351 -14.62 -36.09 45.65
CA SER A 351 -15.49 -37.02 46.39
C SER A 351 -14.70 -38.14 47.09
N ARG A 352 -13.50 -38.48 46.55
CA ARG A 352 -12.56 -39.40 47.26
C ARG A 352 -11.77 -38.69 48.35
N LEU A 353 -11.51 -37.39 48.24
CA LEU A 353 -10.84 -36.59 49.25
C LEU A 353 -11.75 -36.18 50.43
N GLN A 354 -13.07 -36.00 50.17
CA GLN A 354 -14.03 -35.72 51.24
C GLN A 354 -14.11 -36.83 52.28
N LYS A 355 -13.81 -38.07 51.91
CA LYS A 355 -13.71 -39.20 52.88
C LYS A 355 -12.48 -39.12 53.78
N THR A 356 -11.44 -38.36 53.34
CA THR A 356 -10.24 -38.17 54.15
C THR A 356 -10.29 -36.88 54.97
N THR A 357 -11.14 -35.90 54.65
CA THR A 357 -11.28 -34.62 55.38
C THR A 357 -12.11 -34.75 56.64
N THR A 358 -12.93 -35.78 56.83
CA THR A 358 -13.58 -36.07 58.12
C THR A 358 -12.58 -36.45 59.19
N LEU A 359 -11.38 -36.90 58.82
CA LEU A 359 -10.30 -37.18 59.81
C LEU A 359 -9.46 -35.92 60.14
N LEU A 360 -9.57 -34.86 59.36
CA LEU A 360 -8.83 -33.60 59.58
C LEU A 360 -9.61 -32.58 60.41
N HIS A 361 -10.92 -32.79 60.62
CA HIS A 361 -11.73 -31.87 61.43
C HIS A 361 -11.38 -31.89 62.92
N GLU A 362 -10.89 -33.03 63.40
CA GLU A 362 -10.39 -33.16 64.83
C GLU A 362 -9.06 -32.46 65.06
N ALA A 363 -8.32 -32.10 63.97
CA ALA A 363 -7.04 -31.37 64.09
C ALA A 363 -7.22 -29.84 64.11
N ASN A 364 -8.36 -29.30 63.62
CA ASN A 364 -8.53 -27.86 63.45
C ASN A 364 -8.99 -27.10 64.71
N GLU A 365 -9.50 -27.75 65.76
CA GLU A 365 -9.80 -27.07 67.06
C GLU A 365 -8.56 -26.47 67.75
N LYS A 366 -7.36 -26.90 67.35
CA LYS A 366 -6.11 -26.32 67.85
C LYS A 366 -5.60 -25.09 67.09
N ILE A 367 -6.15 -24.74 65.92
CA ILE A 367 -5.64 -23.66 65.06
C ILE A 367 -6.41 -22.34 65.27
N GLU A 368 -7.57 -22.36 65.91
CA GLU A 368 -8.42 -21.18 66.10
C GLU A 368 -7.77 -20.08 67.03
N ASN A 369 -6.75 -20.42 67.75
CA ASN A 369 -5.99 -19.48 68.60
C ASN A 369 -4.88 -18.68 67.85
N LEU A 370 -4.69 -18.91 66.55
CA LEU A 370 -3.69 -18.20 65.72
C LEU A 370 -4.27 -17.14 64.75
N SER A 371 -5.59 -17.08 64.61
CA SER A 371 -6.24 -16.23 63.62
C SER A 371 -6.30 -14.72 63.95
N THR A 372 -6.04 -14.35 65.17
CA THR A 372 -6.09 -12.92 65.58
C THR A 372 -4.84 -12.10 65.21
N ARG A 373 -3.78 -12.75 64.73
CA ARG A 373 -2.56 -12.04 64.27
C ARG A 373 -2.54 -11.69 62.76
N VAL A 374 -3.41 -12.22 61.95
CA VAL A 374 -3.35 -12.08 60.49
C VAL A 374 -4.08 -10.84 59.97
N LYS A 375 -5.06 -10.30 60.70
CA LYS A 375 -5.88 -9.15 60.26
C LYS A 375 -5.11 -7.85 60.01
N LYS A 376 -3.90 -7.71 60.50
CA LYS A 376 -3.05 -6.52 60.28
C LYS A 376 -2.23 -6.56 58.98
N GLN A 377 -2.21 -7.69 58.27
CA GLN A 377 -1.36 -7.89 57.10
C GLN A 377 -2.12 -7.67 55.78
N GLU A 378 -3.43 -7.85 55.77
CA GLU A 378 -4.27 -7.70 54.55
C GLU A 378 -4.43 -6.25 54.08
N ASP A 379 -4.41 -5.27 55.01
CA ASP A 379 -4.51 -3.84 54.64
C ASP A 379 -3.26 -3.30 53.93
N MET A 380 -2.11 -3.92 54.16
CA MET A 380 -0.85 -3.54 53.48
C MET A 380 -0.73 -4.10 52.06
N GLU A 381 -1.38 -5.24 51.78
CA GLU A 381 -1.27 -5.92 50.50
C GLU A 381 -2.15 -5.29 49.42
N SER A 382 -3.32 -4.75 49.81
CA SER A 382 -4.20 -4.02 48.91
C SER A 382 -3.59 -2.68 48.41
N LEU A 383 -2.89 -1.99 49.30
CA LEU A 383 -2.15 -0.76 49.01
C LEU A 383 -0.96 -1.00 48.07
N SER A 384 -0.31 -2.15 48.22
CA SER A 384 0.83 -2.52 47.36
C SER A 384 0.37 -2.88 45.94
N LYS A 385 -0.76 -3.58 45.78
CA LYS A 385 -1.34 -3.94 44.49
C LYS A 385 -1.81 -2.69 43.71
N SER A 386 -2.52 -1.77 44.37
CA SER A 386 -2.95 -0.51 43.75
C SER A 386 -1.77 0.33 43.27
N SER A 387 -0.72 0.44 44.06
CA SER A 387 0.52 1.13 43.71
C SER A 387 1.27 0.46 42.55
N TYR A 388 1.23 -0.86 42.43
CA TYR A 388 1.84 -1.63 41.35
C TYR A 388 1.16 -1.36 40.03
N TYR A 389 -0.18 -1.43 39.94
CA TYR A 389 -0.93 -1.18 38.74
C TYR A 389 -0.77 0.26 38.25
N PHE A 390 -0.78 1.20 39.16
CA PHE A 390 -0.55 2.60 38.81
C PHE A 390 0.84 2.85 38.20
N ASN A 391 1.87 2.30 38.80
CA ASN A 391 3.24 2.40 38.30
C ASN A 391 3.36 1.71 36.91
N LYS A 392 2.67 0.60 36.72
CA LYS A 392 2.60 -0.07 35.41
C LYS A 392 1.94 0.80 34.35
N SER A 393 0.85 1.49 34.68
CA SER A 393 0.17 2.43 33.77
C SER A 393 1.06 3.65 33.44
N ILE A 394 1.73 4.21 34.43
CA ILE A 394 2.70 5.30 34.19
C ILE A 394 3.83 4.85 33.27
N ASN A 395 4.36 3.66 33.48
CA ASN A 395 5.42 3.13 32.62
C ASN A 395 4.93 2.85 31.21
N ALA A 396 3.70 2.38 31.02
CA ALA A 396 3.10 2.19 29.71
C ALA A 396 2.99 3.53 28.94
N VAL A 397 2.51 4.60 29.60
CA VAL A 397 2.48 5.95 29.00
C VAL A 397 3.89 6.44 28.64
N ARG A 398 4.87 6.22 29.50
CA ARG A 398 6.27 6.62 29.22
C ARG A 398 6.90 5.83 28.06
N THR A 399 6.48 4.59 27.86
CA THR A 399 6.96 3.77 26.75
C THR A 399 6.38 4.25 25.42
N GLU A 400 5.09 4.58 25.41
CA GLU A 400 4.42 5.14 24.22
C GLU A 400 4.88 6.56 23.90
N PHE A 401 5.10 7.35 24.93
CA PHE A 401 5.54 8.75 24.82
C PHE A 401 6.83 8.95 25.64
N PRO A 402 7.99 8.58 25.10
CA PRO A 402 9.27 8.65 25.85
C PRO A 402 9.72 10.08 26.17
N ALA A 403 9.17 11.07 25.51
CA ALA A 403 9.38 12.50 25.77
C ALA A 403 8.08 13.29 25.66
N PRO A 404 7.96 14.45 26.32
CA PRO A 404 6.81 15.34 26.15
C PRO A 404 6.69 15.78 24.69
N SER A 405 5.45 15.82 24.18
CA SER A 405 5.17 16.25 22.83
C SER A 405 4.87 17.76 22.79
N ASN A 406 5.44 18.50 21.85
CA ASN A 406 5.10 19.93 21.60
C ASN A 406 3.61 20.13 21.26
N LYS A 407 2.87 19.08 20.95
CA LYS A 407 1.43 19.09 20.71
C LYS A 407 0.60 19.06 22.01
N TRP A 408 1.22 18.85 23.17
CA TRP A 408 0.57 18.71 24.47
C TRP A 408 0.46 20.04 25.26
N ASN A 409 0.41 21.15 24.55
CA ASN A 409 0.15 22.49 25.15
C ASN A 409 -1.35 22.73 25.40
N ASP A 410 -2.23 21.85 24.92
CA ASP A 410 -3.67 21.84 25.16
C ASP A 410 -4.03 20.65 26.07
N TYR A 411 -4.70 20.96 27.18
CA TYR A 411 -5.07 19.93 28.17
C TYR A 411 -6.04 18.89 27.61
N LYS A 412 -7.00 19.29 26.77
CA LYS A 412 -7.96 18.36 26.18
C LYS A 412 -7.28 17.35 25.28
N ARG A 413 -6.30 17.81 24.51
CA ARG A 413 -5.51 16.95 23.62
C ARG A 413 -4.59 16.01 24.41
N LEU A 414 -3.85 16.55 25.38
CA LEU A 414 -3.00 15.76 26.26
C LEU A 414 -3.82 14.69 27.00
N LYS A 415 -4.97 15.08 27.57
CA LYS A 415 -5.88 14.16 28.25
C LYS A 415 -6.32 13.02 27.33
N LYS A 416 -6.72 13.33 26.09
CA LYS A 416 -7.13 12.34 25.10
C LYS A 416 -6.03 11.31 24.83
N ASP A 417 -4.79 11.76 24.72
CA ASP A 417 -3.65 10.89 24.40
C ASP A 417 -3.30 9.94 25.53
N ILE A 418 -3.44 10.35 26.81
CA ILE A 418 -3.05 9.52 27.96
C ILE A 418 -4.22 8.86 28.73
N ASP A 419 -5.46 9.23 28.39
CA ASP A 419 -6.68 8.70 29.03
C ASP A 419 -6.77 7.15 28.99
N PRO A 420 -6.37 6.46 27.92
CA PRO A 420 -6.42 5.00 27.88
C PRO A 420 -5.68 4.29 29.02
N TRP A 421 -4.67 4.95 29.61
CA TRP A 421 -3.83 4.36 30.65
C TRP A 421 -4.08 4.95 32.05
N LEU A 422 -4.53 6.21 32.10
CA LEU A 422 -4.61 6.97 33.36
C LEU A 422 -6.01 7.55 33.62
N HIS A 423 -7.07 6.97 33.07
CA HIS A 423 -8.45 7.49 33.14
C HIS A 423 -8.90 7.88 34.55
N ASN A 424 -8.79 7.01 35.52
CA ASN A 424 -9.24 7.29 36.88
C ASN A 424 -8.42 8.40 37.56
N TRP A 425 -7.12 8.44 37.28
CA TRP A 425 -6.24 9.48 37.80
C TRP A 425 -6.55 10.85 37.14
N LEU A 426 -6.82 10.88 35.84
CA LEU A 426 -7.23 12.08 35.12
C LEU A 426 -8.57 12.60 35.63
N ARG A 427 -9.52 11.72 35.95
CA ARG A 427 -10.79 12.08 36.56
C ARG A 427 -10.59 12.72 37.94
N ALA A 428 -9.73 12.15 38.78
CA ALA A 428 -9.38 12.72 40.06
C ALA A 428 -8.65 14.07 39.93
N LEU A 429 -7.79 14.23 38.93
CA LEU A 429 -7.12 15.48 38.62
C LEU A 429 -8.11 16.57 38.16
N ASP A 430 -9.15 16.19 37.42
CA ASP A 430 -10.19 17.13 36.97
C ASP A 430 -11.06 17.67 38.10
N GLN A 431 -11.20 16.93 39.19
CA GLN A 431 -11.91 17.38 40.38
C GLN A 431 -11.14 18.44 41.20
N LEU A 432 -9.85 18.62 40.93
CA LEU A 432 -9.06 19.66 41.56
C LEU A 432 -9.36 21.03 40.91
N ASN A 433 -9.45 22.07 41.71
CA ASN A 433 -9.66 23.45 41.22
C ASN A 433 -8.37 24.01 40.58
N LEU A 434 -7.92 23.38 39.49
CA LEU A 434 -6.71 23.73 38.74
C LEU A 434 -7.07 24.17 37.34
N ALA A 435 -6.38 25.19 36.85
CA ALA A 435 -6.47 25.58 35.44
C ALA A 435 -5.85 24.52 34.53
N ASP A 436 -6.27 24.45 33.26
CA ASP A 436 -5.80 23.43 32.29
C ASP A 436 -4.27 23.36 32.21
N ARG A 437 -3.60 24.49 32.25
CA ARG A 437 -2.12 24.54 32.22
C ARG A 437 -1.49 24.02 33.53
N GLU A 438 -2.14 24.20 34.66
CA GLU A 438 -1.71 23.66 35.96
C GLU A 438 -1.87 22.12 35.95
N LYS A 439 -2.93 21.60 35.32
CA LYS A 439 -3.16 20.18 35.11
C LYS A 439 -2.10 19.55 34.19
N ILE A 440 -1.73 20.24 33.10
CA ILE A 440 -0.63 19.84 32.20
C ILE A 440 0.69 19.72 32.99
N LEU A 441 0.99 20.69 33.84
CA LEU A 441 2.19 20.65 34.68
C LEU A 441 2.18 19.47 35.67
N CYS A 442 1.00 19.15 36.24
CA CYS A 442 0.83 17.96 37.09
C CYS A 442 1.15 16.67 36.34
N ILE A 443 0.63 16.54 35.10
CA ILE A 443 0.86 15.39 34.26
C ILE A 443 2.35 15.27 33.92
N TYR A 444 2.99 16.33 33.49
CA TYR A 444 4.42 16.31 33.19
C TYR A 444 5.29 15.97 34.42
N THR A 445 4.93 16.52 35.59
CA THR A 445 5.64 16.21 36.85
C THR A 445 5.52 14.72 37.20
N LEU A 446 4.38 14.09 36.92
CA LEU A 446 4.14 12.68 37.17
C LEU A 446 4.85 11.78 36.15
N LEU A 447 4.70 12.08 34.87
CA LEU A 447 5.22 11.25 33.79
C LEU A 447 6.73 11.40 33.60
N TYR A 448 7.25 12.60 33.81
CA TYR A 448 8.68 12.90 33.53
C TYR A 448 9.36 13.60 34.71
N PRO A 449 9.48 12.91 35.86
CA PRO A 449 10.01 13.51 37.10
C PRO A 449 11.46 13.97 36.98
N HIS A 450 12.20 13.52 35.96
CA HIS A 450 13.61 13.87 35.72
C HIS A 450 13.81 15.10 34.85
N LEU A 451 12.71 15.67 34.31
CA LEU A 451 12.84 16.87 33.48
C LEU A 451 13.22 18.08 34.35
N SER A 452 14.26 18.80 33.92
CA SER A 452 14.62 20.07 34.53
C SER A 452 13.53 21.12 34.27
N THR A 453 13.45 22.13 35.17
CA THR A 453 12.51 23.24 35.03
C THR A 453 12.70 23.99 33.71
N ALA A 454 13.91 24.07 33.18
CA ALA A 454 14.20 24.68 31.86
C ALA A 454 13.55 23.87 30.72
N LYS A 455 13.75 22.53 30.70
CA LYS A 455 13.11 21.67 29.70
C LYS A 455 11.59 21.64 29.79
N LEU A 456 11.01 21.71 31.00
CA LEU A 456 9.58 21.85 31.19
C LEU A 456 9.05 23.19 30.61
N ALA A 457 9.82 24.26 30.79
CA ALA A 457 9.49 25.58 30.24
C ALA A 457 9.43 25.53 28.70
N ASP A 458 10.42 24.90 28.04
CA ASP A 458 10.47 24.72 26.60
C ASP A 458 9.24 23.95 26.07
N TYR A 459 8.89 22.82 26.71
CA TYR A 459 7.73 22.01 26.30
C TYR A 459 6.39 22.69 26.53
N MET A 460 6.27 23.54 27.55
CA MET A 460 5.05 24.30 27.87
C MET A 460 4.99 25.67 27.17
N ASN A 461 6.00 26.03 26.40
CA ASN A 461 6.16 27.34 25.74
C ASN A 461 6.13 28.50 26.75
N TYR A 462 6.94 28.42 27.79
CA TYR A 462 7.15 29.43 28.84
C TYR A 462 8.63 29.70 29.06
N ASP A 463 8.93 30.82 29.70
CA ASP A 463 10.25 31.00 30.30
C ASP A 463 10.41 30.20 31.61
N LYS A 464 11.65 30.05 32.06
CA LYS A 464 11.99 29.26 33.26
C LYS A 464 11.38 29.83 34.53
N ASP A 465 11.28 31.15 34.62
CA ASP A 465 10.75 31.84 35.81
C ASP A 465 9.22 31.78 35.81
N GLY A 466 8.58 31.86 34.65
CA GLY A 466 7.15 31.62 34.49
C GLY A 466 6.72 30.23 35.00
N ILE A 467 7.45 29.18 34.70
CA ILE A 467 7.17 27.82 35.24
C ILE A 467 7.34 27.76 36.75
N ARG A 468 8.33 28.43 37.33
CA ARG A 468 8.52 28.49 38.78
C ARG A 468 7.34 29.19 39.47
N VAL A 469 6.92 30.33 38.97
CA VAL A 469 5.73 31.09 39.48
C VAL A 469 4.49 30.22 39.37
N PHE A 470 4.32 29.57 38.25
CA PHE A 470 3.19 28.67 38.00
C PHE A 470 3.14 27.50 38.99
N LYS A 471 4.27 26.86 39.21
CA LYS A 471 4.41 25.77 40.18
C LYS A 471 4.11 26.23 41.62
N THR A 472 4.58 27.40 41.97
CA THR A 472 4.31 28.00 43.31
C THR A 472 2.84 28.25 43.53
N ARG A 473 2.14 28.89 42.57
CA ARG A 473 0.67 29.13 42.63
C ARG A 473 -0.11 27.83 42.73
N MET A 474 0.26 26.83 41.95
CA MET A 474 -0.40 25.52 41.92
C MET A 474 -0.27 24.81 43.28
N VAL A 475 0.91 24.74 43.90
CA VAL A 475 1.09 24.08 45.21
C VAL A 475 0.40 24.84 46.32
N GLN A 476 0.28 26.17 46.22
CA GLN A 476 -0.53 26.98 47.17
C GLN A 476 -2.03 26.66 47.03
N LYS A 477 -2.56 26.51 45.83
CA LYS A 477 -3.95 26.08 45.61
C LYS A 477 -4.23 24.68 46.17
N LEU A 478 -3.26 23.78 46.09
CA LEU A 478 -3.37 22.44 46.58
C LEU A 478 -3.09 22.29 48.10
N GLY A 479 -2.67 23.36 48.78
CA GLY A 479 -2.36 23.37 50.19
C GLY A 479 -1.17 22.47 50.58
N ILE A 480 -0.20 22.26 49.69
CA ILE A 480 0.94 21.38 49.89
C ILE A 480 2.28 22.10 49.70
N LYS A 481 3.38 21.52 50.19
CA LYS A 481 4.73 22.01 49.87
C LYS A 481 5.19 21.51 48.51
N SER A 482 6.01 22.30 47.80
CA SER A 482 6.51 21.96 46.48
C SER A 482 7.23 20.61 46.41
N SER A 483 7.94 20.22 47.46
CA SER A 483 8.59 18.91 47.58
C SER A 483 7.61 17.74 47.71
N GLN A 484 6.39 18.00 48.14
CA GLN A 484 5.33 16.98 48.32
C GLN A 484 4.49 16.74 47.08
N LEU A 485 4.62 17.59 46.07
CA LEU A 485 3.81 17.50 44.86
C LEU A 485 3.88 16.13 44.18
N PRO A 486 5.04 15.53 43.92
CA PRO A 486 5.11 14.19 43.29
C PRO A 486 4.40 13.11 44.10
N LEU A 487 4.51 13.18 45.44
CA LEU A 487 3.87 12.22 46.33
C LEU A 487 2.34 12.44 46.36
N PHE A 488 1.91 13.70 46.40
CA PHE A 488 0.50 14.06 46.34
C PHE A 488 -0.15 13.55 45.06
N LEU A 489 0.47 13.79 43.87
CA LEU A 489 -0.02 13.32 42.59
C LEU A 489 -0.14 11.79 42.49
N ARG A 490 0.78 11.05 43.14
CA ARG A 490 0.69 9.59 43.28
C ARG A 490 -0.43 9.14 44.17
N LYS A 491 -0.75 9.90 45.23
CA LYS A 491 -1.81 9.56 46.20
C LYS A 491 -3.23 9.91 45.74
N LEU A 492 -3.39 10.71 44.68
CA LEU A 492 -4.70 11.08 44.10
C LEU A 492 -5.54 9.86 43.69
N LEU A 493 -4.93 8.74 43.41
CA LEU A 493 -5.61 7.49 43.05
C LEU A 493 -6.15 6.67 44.24
N ILE A 494 -5.65 6.92 45.43
CA ILE A 494 -6.03 6.11 46.61
C ILE A 494 -7.35 6.63 47.23
N LYS A 495 -7.84 7.81 46.78
CA LYS A 495 -9.06 8.43 47.29
C LYS A 495 -10.23 8.48 46.30
N GLY A 496 -10.08 7.99 45.09
CA GLY A 496 -11.14 7.84 44.06
C GLY A 496 -11.23 6.40 43.61
#